data_95f557d06bb903e05f3b85fe26d07341
#
_entry.id   95f557d06bb903e05f3b85fe26d07341
#
_cell.length_a   1.000
_cell.length_b   1.000
_cell.length_c   1.000
_cell.angle_alpha   90.00
_cell.angle_beta   90.00
_cell.angle_gamma   90.00
#
_symmetry.space_group_name_H-M   'P 1'
#
loop_
_entity.id
_entity.type
_entity.pdbx_description
1 polymer ?
#
loop_
_entity_poly.entity_id
_entity_poly.type
_entity_poly.pdbx_seq_one_letter_code
_entity_poly.pdbx_strand_id
1 'polypeptide(L)'
;EDQDVVANLQRNFPLYADNFPLWSLQSSGMLQYMVWAALENEGAGASLQHYNPLIDDAVAAEWKLPASWKLISQMPVGSREAPAGEKTFEPIEKRVKVFK
;
A
#
# COMPACT_ATOMS: atom_id res chain seq x y z
N GLU A 1 -4.92 3.69 -6.23
CA GLU A 1 -5.55 4.93 -5.73
C GLU A 1 -6.38 5.56 -6.83
N ASP A 2 -7.63 5.91 -6.53
CA ASP A 2 -8.52 6.59 -7.47
C ASP A 2 -8.45 8.11 -7.27
N GLN A 3 -7.88 8.82 -8.25
CA GLN A 3 -7.66 10.27 -8.20
C GLN A 3 -8.98 11.06 -8.27
N ASP A 4 -10.01 10.53 -8.94
CA ASP A 4 -11.32 11.17 -9.00
C ASP A 4 -12.02 11.15 -7.64
N VAL A 5 -11.86 10.07 -6.88
CA VAL A 5 -12.37 9.98 -5.51
C VAL A 5 -11.66 10.99 -4.60
N VAL A 6 -10.32 11.08 -4.68
CA VAL A 6 -9.54 12.05 -3.90
C VAL A 6 -9.99 13.48 -4.25
N ALA A 7 -10.06 13.82 -5.54
CA ALA A 7 -10.49 15.14 -5.99
C ALA A 7 -11.94 15.48 -5.56
N ASN A 8 -12.83 14.49 -5.54
CA ASN A 8 -14.19 14.68 -5.06
C ASN A 8 -14.25 14.98 -3.56
N LEU A 9 -13.46 14.27 -2.75
CA LEU A 9 -13.35 14.54 -1.33
C LEU A 9 -12.77 15.92 -1.04
N GLN A 10 -11.75 16.34 -1.79
CA GLN A 10 -11.17 17.68 -1.67
C GLN A 10 -12.21 18.78 -1.94
N ARG A 11 -13.05 18.60 -2.96
CA ARG A 11 -14.13 19.56 -3.28
C ARG A 11 -15.21 19.62 -2.20
N ASN A 12 -15.61 18.46 -1.68
CA ASN A 12 -16.71 18.36 -0.71
C ASN A 12 -16.30 18.78 0.71
N PHE A 13 -15.01 18.68 1.03
CA PHE A 13 -14.46 18.99 2.34
C PHE A 13 -13.24 19.92 2.24
N PRO A 14 -13.45 21.18 1.79
CA PRO A 14 -12.33 22.09 1.46
C PRO A 14 -11.40 22.40 2.64
N LEU A 15 -11.92 22.34 3.88
CA LEU A 15 -11.10 22.54 5.08
C LEU A 15 -9.97 21.48 5.22
N TYR A 16 -10.18 20.29 4.67
CA TYR A 16 -9.25 19.16 4.74
C TYR A 16 -8.65 18.81 3.38
N ALA A 17 -8.86 19.63 2.36
CA ALA A 17 -8.50 19.31 0.98
C ALA A 17 -7.04 18.85 0.84
N ASP A 18 -6.12 19.54 1.48
CA ASP A 18 -4.68 19.24 1.40
C ASP A 18 -4.29 17.92 2.11
N ASN A 19 -5.16 17.39 2.97
CA ASN A 19 -4.88 16.17 3.71
C ASN A 19 -5.31 14.90 2.96
N PHE A 20 -6.32 14.98 2.10
CA PHE A 20 -6.87 13.79 1.44
C PHE A 20 -5.86 12.98 0.63
N PRO A 21 -4.91 13.57 -0.12
CA PRO A 21 -3.88 12.78 -0.80
C PRO A 21 -3.02 11.95 0.17
N LEU A 22 -2.64 12.53 1.30
CA LEU A 22 -1.88 11.82 2.33
C LEU A 22 -2.72 10.72 2.98
N TRP A 23 -3.95 11.02 3.36
CA TRP A 23 -4.85 10.03 3.99
C TRP A 23 -5.20 8.89 3.03
N SER A 24 -5.32 9.15 1.75
CA SER A 24 -5.49 8.12 0.72
C SER A 24 -4.31 7.15 0.69
N LEU A 25 -3.08 7.67 0.71
CA LEU A 25 -1.87 6.84 0.77
C LEU A 25 -1.77 6.03 2.07
N GLN A 26 -2.13 6.63 3.21
CA GLN A 26 -2.19 5.92 4.49
C GLN A 26 -3.21 4.78 4.47
N SER A 27 -4.40 5.02 3.91
CA SER A 27 -5.44 4.00 3.73
C SER A 27 -4.98 2.88 2.81
N SER A 28 -4.29 3.23 1.71
CA SER A 28 -3.68 2.25 0.81
C SER A 28 -2.65 1.39 1.54
N GLY A 29 -1.79 1.97 2.38
CA GLY A 29 -0.82 1.22 3.18
C GLY A 29 -1.47 0.25 4.16
N MET A 30 -2.58 0.64 4.80
CA MET A 30 -3.35 -0.26 5.66
C MET A 30 -3.93 -1.44 4.88
N LEU A 31 -4.50 -1.20 3.70
CA LEU A 31 -5.02 -2.26 2.83
C LEU A 31 -3.91 -3.20 2.36
N GLN A 32 -2.76 -2.67 1.95
CA GLN A 32 -1.60 -3.46 1.54
C GLN A 32 -1.14 -4.40 2.65
N TYR A 33 -1.06 -3.90 3.88
CA TYR A 33 -0.71 -4.71 5.04
C TYR A 33 -1.74 -5.82 5.29
N MET A 34 -3.03 -5.50 5.23
CA MET A 34 -4.11 -6.49 5.44
C MET A 34 -4.06 -7.62 4.40
N VAL A 35 -3.87 -7.26 3.12
CA VAL A 35 -3.73 -8.24 2.03
C VAL A 35 -2.50 -9.10 2.24
N TRP A 36 -1.37 -8.51 2.56
CA TRP A 36 -0.12 -9.23 2.82
C TRP A 36 -0.26 -10.20 4.00
N ALA A 37 -0.84 -9.74 5.11
CA ALA A 37 -1.08 -10.59 6.28
C ALA A 37 -2.05 -11.75 5.98
N ALA A 38 -3.09 -11.50 5.17
CA ALA A 38 -4.01 -12.54 4.73
C ALA A 38 -3.30 -13.60 3.86
N LEU A 39 -2.48 -13.18 2.91
CA LEU A 39 -1.67 -14.08 2.08
C LEU A 39 -0.70 -14.91 2.91
N GLU A 40 -0.06 -14.30 3.89
CA GLU A 40 0.81 -15.00 4.85
C GLU A 40 0.06 -16.07 5.62
N ASN A 41 -1.15 -15.77 6.07
CA ASN A 41 -2.01 -16.73 6.79
C ASN A 41 -2.44 -17.93 5.92
N GLU A 42 -2.58 -17.71 4.61
CA GLU A 42 -2.85 -18.77 3.62
C GLU A 42 -1.58 -19.52 3.17
N GLY A 43 -0.43 -19.21 3.74
CA GLY A 43 0.84 -19.87 3.43
C GLY A 43 1.52 -19.36 2.15
N ALA A 44 1.00 -18.32 1.52
CA ALA A 44 1.62 -17.72 0.36
C ALA A 44 2.78 -16.78 0.75
N GLY A 45 3.81 -16.74 -0.09
CA GLY A 45 4.85 -15.71 -0.02
C GLY A 45 4.43 -14.47 -0.79
N ALA A 46 4.68 -13.29 -0.24
CA ALA A 46 4.41 -12.02 -0.92
C ALA A 46 5.52 -11.00 -0.62
N SER A 47 5.71 -10.06 -1.53
CA SER A 47 6.69 -9.00 -1.38
C SER A 47 6.14 -7.68 -1.93
N LEU A 48 6.17 -6.62 -1.13
CA LEU A 48 5.73 -5.31 -1.59
C LEU A 48 6.85 -4.63 -2.38
N GLN A 49 6.55 -4.22 -3.62
CA GLN A 49 7.47 -3.62 -4.55
C GLN A 49 6.97 -2.26 -5.04
N HIS A 50 7.90 -1.39 -5.46
CA HIS A 50 7.60 -0.05 -5.95
C HIS A 50 8.42 0.21 -7.22
N TYR A 51 7.97 -0.36 -8.34
CA TYR A 51 8.60 -0.16 -9.66
C TYR A 51 8.09 1.10 -10.39
N ASN A 52 7.31 1.91 -9.68
CA ASN A 52 6.78 3.18 -10.17
C ASN A 52 7.89 4.21 -10.43
N PRO A 53 7.80 5.06 -11.46
CA PRO A 53 6.75 5.07 -12.47
C PRO A 53 7.04 4.17 -13.68
N LEU A 54 8.09 3.36 -13.68
CA LEU A 54 8.59 2.64 -14.85
C LEU A 54 7.57 1.72 -15.53
N ILE A 55 6.64 1.17 -14.76
CA ILE A 55 5.66 0.18 -15.23
C ILE A 55 4.23 0.73 -15.31
N ASP A 56 3.99 1.96 -14.88
CA ASP A 56 2.64 2.50 -14.69
C ASP A 56 1.81 2.45 -15.97
N ASP A 57 2.35 2.94 -17.08
CA ASP A 57 1.67 2.97 -18.37
C ASP A 57 1.43 1.56 -18.92
N ALA A 58 2.40 0.66 -18.78
CA ALA A 58 2.28 -0.72 -19.23
C ALA A 58 1.19 -1.48 -18.44
N VAL A 59 1.14 -1.29 -17.14
CA VAL A 59 0.12 -1.87 -16.26
C VAL A 59 -1.27 -1.32 -16.61
N ALA A 60 -1.39 -0.01 -16.78
CA ALA A 60 -2.65 0.62 -17.13
C ALA A 60 -3.19 0.12 -18.50
N ALA A 61 -2.31 -0.03 -19.49
CA ALA A 61 -2.67 -0.51 -20.81
C ALA A 61 -3.07 -1.99 -20.79
N GLU A 62 -2.28 -2.86 -20.13
CA GLU A 62 -2.53 -4.31 -20.08
C GLU A 62 -3.89 -4.64 -19.46
N TRP A 63 -4.22 -3.99 -18.34
CA TRP A 63 -5.47 -4.26 -17.63
C TRP A 63 -6.57 -3.24 -17.92
N LYS A 64 -6.38 -2.34 -18.90
CA LYS A 64 -7.38 -1.33 -19.30
C LYS A 64 -7.93 -0.56 -18.11
N LEU A 65 -7.03 -0.11 -17.24
CA LEU A 65 -7.42 0.58 -16.02
C LEU A 65 -8.01 1.95 -16.33
N PRO A 66 -8.95 2.44 -15.49
CA PRO A 66 -9.45 3.81 -15.61
C PRO A 66 -8.30 4.83 -15.53
N ALA A 67 -8.40 5.89 -16.32
CA ALA A 67 -7.37 6.95 -16.34
C ALA A 67 -7.20 7.66 -14.99
N SER A 68 -8.23 7.63 -14.13
CA SER A 68 -8.17 8.16 -12.77
C SER A 68 -7.40 7.28 -11.78
N TRP A 69 -7.07 6.03 -12.14
CA TRP A 69 -6.39 5.12 -11.25
C TRP A 69 -4.88 5.30 -11.33
N LYS A 70 -4.27 5.57 -10.19
CA LYS A 70 -2.83 5.67 -10.00
C LYS A 70 -2.30 4.40 -9.34
N LEU A 71 -1.34 3.75 -9.99
CA LEU A 71 -0.60 2.63 -9.41
C LEU A 71 0.28 3.13 -8.27
N ILE A 72 0.15 2.54 -7.09
CA ILE A 72 0.92 2.94 -5.89
C ILE A 72 2.04 1.93 -5.60
N SER A 73 1.72 0.64 -5.72
CA SER A 73 2.67 -0.44 -5.43
C SER A 73 2.26 -1.72 -6.14
N GLN A 74 3.13 -2.70 -6.12
CA GLN A 74 2.91 -4.03 -6.67
C GLN A 74 3.20 -5.06 -5.58
N MET A 75 2.45 -6.16 -5.59
CA MET A 75 2.67 -7.26 -4.64
C MET A 75 2.74 -8.60 -5.40
N PRO A 76 3.93 -9.00 -5.85
CA PRO A 76 4.13 -10.35 -6.37
C PRO A 76 3.79 -11.39 -5.29
N VAL A 77 3.06 -12.43 -5.69
CA VAL A 77 2.60 -13.48 -4.79
C VAL A 77 2.96 -14.85 -5.39
N GLY A 78 3.42 -15.76 -4.56
CA GLY A 78 3.76 -17.13 -5.00
C GLY A 78 3.97 -18.10 -3.85
N SER A 79 4.32 -19.34 -4.19
CA SER A 79 4.74 -20.33 -3.22
C SER A 79 6.07 -19.94 -2.58
N ARG A 80 6.24 -20.23 -1.32
CA ARG A 80 7.53 -20.06 -0.63
C ARG A 80 8.48 -21.18 -1.01
N GLU A 81 9.67 -20.84 -1.45
CA GLU A 81 10.75 -21.81 -1.69
C GLU A 81 11.55 -22.08 -0.42
N ALA A 82 11.65 -21.11 0.48
CA ALA A 82 12.36 -21.20 1.75
C ALA A 82 11.70 -20.31 2.82
N PRO A 83 11.93 -20.60 4.11
CA PRO A 83 11.51 -19.70 5.19
C PRO A 83 12.24 -18.36 5.10
N ALA A 84 11.65 -17.33 5.68
CA ALA A 84 12.32 -16.03 5.80
C ALA A 84 13.61 -16.17 6.64
N GLY A 85 14.64 -15.42 6.28
CA GLY A 85 15.87 -15.35 7.06
C GLY A 85 15.67 -14.74 8.45
N GLU A 86 16.63 -14.93 9.32
CA GLU A 86 16.61 -14.33 10.67
C GLU A 86 16.51 -12.81 10.59
N LYS A 87 15.71 -12.26 11.50
CA LYS A 87 15.52 -10.82 11.65
C LYS A 87 15.90 -10.38 13.06
N THR A 88 16.59 -9.26 13.15
CA THR A 88 16.81 -8.58 14.42
C THR A 88 15.83 -7.43 14.56
N PHE A 89 15.33 -7.21 15.75
CA PHE A 89 14.37 -6.14 16.03
C PHE A 89 14.92 -5.19 17.08
N GLU A 90 14.72 -3.91 16.88
CA GLU A 90 14.97 -2.92 17.92
C GLU A 90 14.01 -3.16 19.10
N PRO A 91 14.48 -2.96 20.36
CA PRO A 91 13.63 -3.03 21.54
C PRO A 91 12.37 -2.16 21.38
N ILE A 92 11.23 -2.69 21.84
CA ILE A 92 9.94 -2.01 21.67
C ILE A 92 9.92 -0.65 22.37
N GLU A 93 10.62 -0.52 23.48
CA GLU A 93 10.71 0.70 24.31
C GLU A 93 11.36 1.89 23.57
N LYS A 94 12.14 1.61 22.53
CA LYS A 94 12.69 2.67 21.66
C LYS A 94 11.64 3.27 20.73
N ARG A 95 10.55 2.56 20.47
CA ARG A 95 9.53 2.93 19.47
C ARG A 95 8.17 3.25 20.09
N VAL A 96 7.89 2.69 21.26
CA VAL A 96 6.60 2.86 21.95
C VAL A 96 6.85 3.37 23.36
N LYS A 97 6.13 4.42 23.74
CA LYS A 97 6.08 4.92 25.12
C LYS A 97 4.65 4.87 25.62
N VAL A 98 4.47 4.27 26.78
CA VAL A 98 3.17 4.19 27.47
C VAL A 98 3.18 5.21 28.61
N PHE A 99 2.23 6.15 28.57
CA PHE A 99 1.99 7.11 29.64
C PHE A 99 0.78 6.64 30.43
N LYS A 100 0.93 6.57 31.77
CA LYS A 100 -0.14 6.19 32.71
C LYS A 100 -0.64 7.42 33.44
#